data_5d6019f813bc30a2b78eb7c9ff8e940e
#
_entry.id   5d6019f813bc30a2b78eb7c9ff8e940e
#
_cell.length_a   1.000
_cell.length_b   1.000
_cell.length_c   1.000
_cell.angle_alpha   90.00
_cell.angle_beta   90.00
_cell.angle_gamma   90.00
#
_symmetry.space_group_name_H-M   'P 1'
#
loop_
_entity.id
_entity.type
_entity.pdbx_description
1 polymer ?
#
loop_
_entity_poly.entity_id
_entity_poly.type
_entity_poly.pdbx_seq_one_letter_code
_entity_poly.pdbx_strand_id
1 'polypeptide(L)'
;MAKSTEPSNPERPSQLARSPLYDLSLELKARMVPFSGWEMAVQYAGISSEHQAVRQQAGMFDISHMGKFGLRGKQLIEKFQPLVPSDLSRLQPGQAQYTVLLNAKGGILDDIIFYCQEPDAITSEERAVIIVNAATRIPDKAWLTTHLELSGLCFTDISEDKVLIAIQGPESLNYLQSFVEDNLAPIKAFGHLETNLLGQPTFIARTGYTGEDGFEIMVDAEVGKELWQKLLDAGVVPCGLGARDTLRLEAAMALYGQDIDDNITPLEAGLGWVVHLDTKADFIGREVLEQQKASGVSKRLVGLEMQGRHIARHGYPVIFEGERVGEVTSGTLSPTLNRPVALAFVPAKLAKIGQQLEIEIRGKNYPASVVKKPFYRSPNRPS
;
A
#
# COMPACT_ATOMS: atom_id res chain seq x y z
N MET A 1 -4.60 38.50 30.14
CA MET A 1 -5.40 37.33 29.82
C MET A 1 -5.41 37.17 28.29
N ALA A 2 -4.50 36.37 27.75
CA ALA A 2 -4.47 36.06 26.33
C ALA A 2 -5.20 34.74 26.12
N LYS A 3 -6.25 34.78 25.29
CA LYS A 3 -6.98 33.58 24.88
C LYS A 3 -6.08 32.78 23.88
N SER A 4 -5.72 31.59 24.27
CA SER A 4 -5.11 30.59 23.38
C SER A 4 -6.13 30.20 22.29
N THR A 5 -5.84 30.52 21.05
CA THR A 5 -6.56 29.98 19.90
C THR A 5 -6.06 28.55 19.66
N GLU A 6 -6.91 27.56 19.95
CA GLU A 6 -6.71 26.18 19.52
C GLU A 6 -6.71 26.13 17.97
N PRO A 7 -5.85 25.30 17.35
CA PRO A 7 -5.90 25.13 15.91
C PRO A 7 -7.20 24.44 15.52
N SER A 8 -7.92 25.03 14.57
CA SER A 8 -9.15 24.52 14.01
C SER A 8 -8.94 23.13 13.43
N ASN A 9 -9.52 22.13 14.07
CA ASN A 9 -9.63 20.78 13.55
C ASN A 9 -10.40 20.84 12.19
N PRO A 10 -9.88 20.28 11.08
CA PRO A 10 -10.63 20.29 9.83
C PRO A 10 -11.95 19.57 10.05
N GLU A 11 -13.05 20.23 9.67
CA GLU A 11 -14.39 19.71 9.78
C GLU A 11 -14.45 18.30 9.20
N ARG A 12 -14.84 17.31 10.02
CA ARG A 12 -15.10 15.95 9.53
C ARG A 12 -16.19 16.07 8.45
N PRO A 13 -16.01 15.48 7.26
CA PRO A 13 -17.06 15.48 6.26
C PRO A 13 -18.34 14.95 6.91
N SER A 14 -19.44 15.64 6.71
CA SER A 14 -20.74 15.33 7.32
C SER A 14 -21.28 13.96 6.91
N GLN A 15 -20.69 13.33 5.89
CA GLN A 15 -21.04 12.00 5.41
C GLN A 15 -19.77 11.29 4.86
N LEU A 16 -19.53 10.04 5.29
CA LEU A 16 -18.47 9.21 4.78
C LEU A 16 -18.78 8.79 3.33
N ALA A 17 -17.75 8.72 2.48
CA ALA A 17 -17.88 8.17 1.14
C ALA A 17 -18.15 6.65 1.20
N ARG A 18 -18.80 6.11 0.18
CA ARG A 18 -19.14 4.69 0.05
C ARG A 18 -18.67 4.18 -1.29
N SER A 19 -18.07 2.99 -1.30
CA SER A 19 -17.73 2.33 -2.54
C SER A 19 -18.95 1.81 -3.28
N PRO A 20 -18.91 1.59 -4.58
CA PRO A 20 -19.99 0.93 -5.31
C PRO A 20 -20.33 -0.47 -4.78
N LEU A 21 -19.42 -1.13 -4.05
CA LEU A 21 -19.61 -2.46 -3.44
C LEU A 21 -20.15 -2.41 -2.00
N TYR A 22 -20.47 -1.20 -1.51
CA TYR A 22 -20.91 -1.00 -0.13
C TYR A 22 -22.15 -1.82 0.24
N ASP A 23 -23.19 -1.81 -0.61
CA ASP A 23 -24.44 -2.52 -0.32
C ASP A 23 -24.23 -4.04 -0.29
N LEU A 24 -23.39 -4.58 -1.18
CA LEU A 24 -22.98 -6.01 -1.18
C LEU A 24 -22.27 -6.37 0.13
N SER A 25 -21.45 -5.46 0.66
CA SER A 25 -20.80 -5.66 1.96
C SER A 25 -21.79 -5.70 3.11
N LEU A 26 -22.85 -4.87 3.08
CA LEU A 26 -23.93 -4.90 4.07
C LEU A 26 -24.77 -6.18 3.99
N GLU A 27 -25.09 -6.66 2.79
CA GLU A 27 -25.81 -7.92 2.58
C GLU A 27 -25.05 -9.10 3.17
N LEU A 28 -23.70 -9.08 3.07
CA LEU A 28 -22.80 -10.05 3.70
C LEU A 28 -22.59 -9.81 5.20
N LYS A 29 -23.32 -8.85 5.82
CA LYS A 29 -23.26 -8.50 7.24
C LYS A 29 -21.87 -8.06 7.70
N ALA A 30 -21.13 -7.39 6.83
CA ALA A 30 -19.81 -6.83 7.16
C ALA A 30 -19.93 -5.82 8.31
N ARG A 31 -18.96 -5.83 9.22
CA ARG A 31 -18.81 -4.76 10.20
C ARG A 31 -18.14 -3.57 9.54
N MET A 32 -18.90 -2.48 9.36
CA MET A 32 -18.41 -1.27 8.73
C MET A 32 -17.76 -0.33 9.76
N VAL A 33 -16.71 0.38 9.32
CA VAL A 33 -15.99 1.38 10.13
C VAL A 33 -15.58 2.58 9.28
N PRO A 34 -15.42 3.77 9.86
CA PRO A 34 -14.75 4.89 9.20
C PRO A 34 -13.27 4.57 8.94
N PHE A 35 -12.83 4.80 7.71
CA PHE A 35 -11.44 4.64 7.29
C PHE A 35 -11.10 5.64 6.18
N SER A 36 -10.15 6.56 6.42
CA SER A 36 -9.70 7.55 5.44
C SER A 36 -10.83 8.29 4.70
N GLY A 37 -11.88 8.68 5.44
CA GLY A 37 -13.05 9.38 4.88
C GLY A 37 -14.09 8.47 4.22
N TRP A 38 -13.90 7.17 4.21
CA TRP A 38 -14.80 6.17 3.66
C TRP A 38 -15.47 5.31 4.75
N GLU A 39 -16.62 4.74 4.44
CA GLU A 39 -17.27 3.70 5.26
C GLU A 39 -16.89 2.32 4.69
N MET A 40 -15.97 1.60 5.36
CA MET A 40 -15.33 0.39 4.84
C MET A 40 -15.58 -0.82 5.73
N ALA A 41 -15.64 -2.01 5.12
CA ALA A 41 -15.72 -3.27 5.84
C ALA A 41 -14.40 -3.54 6.59
N VAL A 42 -14.45 -3.64 7.93
CA VAL A 42 -13.29 -4.05 8.73
C VAL A 42 -13.17 -5.56 8.80
N GLN A 43 -14.30 -6.28 8.79
CA GLN A 43 -14.36 -7.74 8.72
C GLN A 43 -15.75 -8.20 8.28
N TYR A 44 -15.82 -9.43 7.74
CA TYR A 44 -17.05 -10.18 7.42
C TYR A 44 -17.21 -11.34 8.42
N ALA A 45 -16.49 -12.43 8.22
CA ALA A 45 -16.55 -13.63 9.07
C ALA A 45 -15.62 -13.56 10.29
N GLY A 46 -14.59 -12.72 10.23
CA GLY A 46 -13.63 -12.51 11.31
C GLY A 46 -12.20 -12.41 10.77
N ILE A 47 -11.42 -11.52 11.38
CA ILE A 47 -10.07 -11.15 10.90
C ILE A 47 -9.16 -12.38 10.71
N SER A 48 -9.15 -13.31 11.69
CA SER A 48 -8.26 -14.47 11.61
C SER A 48 -8.67 -15.47 10.53
N SER A 49 -9.97 -15.72 10.35
CA SER A 49 -10.48 -16.64 9.32
C SER A 49 -10.27 -16.08 7.92
N GLU A 50 -10.51 -14.78 7.73
CA GLU A 50 -10.27 -14.07 6.47
C GLU A 50 -8.78 -14.07 6.12
N HIS A 51 -7.92 -13.80 7.10
CA HIS A 51 -6.47 -13.89 6.93
C HIS A 51 -6.02 -15.29 6.48
N GLN A 52 -6.52 -16.34 7.14
CA GLN A 52 -6.18 -17.72 6.78
C GLN A 52 -6.71 -18.10 5.39
N ALA A 53 -7.87 -17.62 4.98
CA ALA A 53 -8.39 -17.84 3.63
C ALA A 53 -7.43 -17.30 2.56
N VAL A 54 -6.87 -16.09 2.76
CA VAL A 54 -5.85 -15.52 1.86
C VAL A 54 -4.56 -16.34 1.86
N ARG A 55 -4.12 -16.85 3.02
CA ARG A 55 -2.89 -17.67 3.11
C ARG A 55 -3.03 -19.06 2.46
N GLN A 56 -4.23 -19.64 2.51
CA GLN A 56 -4.44 -21.05 2.14
C GLN A 56 -5.15 -21.24 0.79
N GLN A 57 -5.96 -20.26 0.36
CA GLN A 57 -6.79 -20.34 -0.84
C GLN A 57 -6.81 -19.00 -1.60
N ALA A 58 -7.87 -18.24 -1.44
CA ALA A 58 -8.01 -16.89 -1.96
C ALA A 58 -8.99 -16.07 -1.13
N GLY A 59 -8.66 -14.80 -0.94
CA GLY A 59 -9.55 -13.79 -0.39
C GLY A 59 -9.68 -12.60 -1.32
N MET A 60 -10.84 -11.94 -1.30
CA MET A 60 -11.09 -10.73 -2.09
C MET A 60 -11.33 -9.53 -1.19
N PHE A 61 -10.86 -8.37 -1.63
CA PHE A 61 -10.94 -7.11 -0.90
C PHE A 61 -11.53 -6.02 -1.79
N ASP A 62 -12.48 -5.27 -1.28
CA ASP A 62 -12.85 -3.99 -1.85
C ASP A 62 -11.80 -2.94 -1.47
N ILE A 63 -11.05 -2.49 -2.45
CA ILE A 63 -10.03 -1.43 -2.31
C ILE A 63 -10.37 -0.21 -3.17
N SER A 64 -11.65 -0.03 -3.50
CA SER A 64 -12.13 1.05 -4.37
C SER A 64 -11.91 2.44 -3.80
N HIS A 65 -11.69 2.55 -2.49
CA HIS A 65 -11.36 3.81 -1.80
C HIS A 65 -9.99 4.38 -2.19
N MET A 66 -9.10 3.56 -2.75
CA MET A 66 -7.80 4.04 -3.24
C MET A 66 -7.94 5.01 -4.42
N GLY A 67 -7.05 6.01 -4.48
CA GLY A 67 -6.99 6.93 -5.61
C GLY A 67 -6.49 6.24 -6.88
N LYS A 68 -7.10 6.57 -8.01
CA LYS A 68 -6.78 6.05 -9.33
C LYS A 68 -6.63 7.23 -10.28
N PHE A 69 -5.40 7.47 -10.76
CA PHE A 69 -5.09 8.58 -11.65
C PHE A 69 -4.61 8.07 -12.99
N GLY A 70 -5.18 8.60 -14.06
CA GLY A 70 -4.74 8.39 -15.44
C GLY A 70 -3.80 9.48 -15.90
N LEU A 71 -2.75 9.11 -16.61
CA LEU A 71 -1.82 10.02 -17.28
C LEU A 71 -1.71 9.66 -18.76
N ARG A 72 -1.65 10.69 -19.62
CA ARG A 72 -1.44 10.50 -21.05
C ARG A 72 -0.69 11.69 -21.64
N GLY A 73 0.18 11.42 -22.62
CA GLY A 73 0.87 12.45 -23.40
C GLY A 73 2.20 11.98 -23.92
N LYS A 74 2.89 12.88 -24.63
CA LYS A 74 4.23 12.62 -25.19
C LYS A 74 5.31 12.77 -24.11
N GLN A 75 6.30 11.88 -24.12
CA GLN A 75 7.43 11.87 -23.17
C GLN A 75 6.95 11.79 -21.72
N LEU A 76 5.91 10.98 -21.45
CA LEU A 76 5.29 10.87 -20.15
C LEU A 76 6.31 10.41 -19.09
N ILE A 77 7.07 9.36 -19.38
CA ILE A 77 8.09 8.82 -18.46
C ILE A 77 9.12 9.89 -18.12
N GLU A 78 9.66 10.60 -19.13
CA GLU A 78 10.67 11.66 -18.93
C GLU A 78 10.13 12.81 -18.06
N LYS A 79 8.89 13.24 -18.31
CA LYS A 79 8.24 14.34 -17.60
C LYS A 79 7.80 13.98 -16.18
N PHE A 80 7.47 12.71 -15.93
CA PHE A 80 7.09 12.23 -14.59
C PHE A 80 8.31 11.85 -13.75
N GLN A 81 9.44 11.48 -14.38
CA GLN A 81 10.66 11.03 -13.70
C GLN A 81 11.14 11.94 -12.56
N PRO A 82 11.09 13.29 -12.65
CA PRO A 82 11.52 14.16 -11.57
C PRO A 82 10.68 14.07 -10.29
N LEU A 83 9.52 13.45 -10.34
CA LEU A 83 8.58 13.37 -9.23
C LEU A 83 8.79 12.15 -8.34
N VAL A 84 9.63 11.19 -8.76
CA VAL A 84 9.86 9.92 -8.05
C VAL A 84 11.34 9.54 -8.01
N PRO A 85 11.83 8.89 -6.94
CA PRO A 85 13.22 8.49 -6.81
C PRO A 85 13.57 7.21 -7.60
N SER A 86 12.57 6.49 -8.11
CA SER A 86 12.77 5.29 -8.92
C SER A 86 13.04 5.64 -10.37
N ASP A 87 13.91 4.89 -11.04
CA ASP A 87 14.20 5.05 -12.46
C ASP A 87 13.08 4.42 -13.32
N LEU A 88 12.14 5.25 -13.72
CA LEU A 88 11.01 4.84 -14.55
C LEU A 88 11.41 4.51 -16.00
N SER A 89 12.58 4.97 -16.46
CA SER A 89 13.07 4.69 -17.83
C SER A 89 13.35 3.20 -18.08
N ARG A 90 13.39 2.40 -17.01
CA ARG A 90 13.54 0.93 -17.06
C ARG A 90 12.25 0.18 -17.36
N LEU A 91 11.10 0.87 -17.20
CA LEU A 91 9.80 0.24 -17.42
C LEU A 91 9.51 0.07 -18.90
N GLN A 92 8.95 -1.08 -19.21
CA GLN A 92 8.32 -1.35 -20.49
C GLN A 92 6.80 -1.35 -20.33
N PRO A 93 6.03 -1.12 -21.39
CA PRO A 93 4.60 -1.33 -21.35
C PRO A 93 4.23 -2.69 -20.75
N GLY A 94 3.18 -2.73 -19.93
CA GLY A 94 2.79 -3.92 -19.18
C GLY A 94 3.54 -4.13 -17.86
N GLN A 95 4.44 -3.21 -17.46
CA GLN A 95 5.19 -3.27 -16.20
C GLN A 95 4.78 -2.15 -15.24
N ALA A 96 4.95 -2.40 -13.95
CA ALA A 96 4.70 -1.44 -12.90
C ALA A 96 5.91 -1.25 -11.97
N GLN A 97 5.97 -0.09 -11.33
CA GLN A 97 6.97 0.26 -10.33
C GLN A 97 6.27 0.76 -9.06
N TYR A 98 6.51 0.08 -7.93
CA TYR A 98 6.24 0.66 -6.62
C TYR A 98 7.30 1.73 -6.35
N THR A 99 6.85 2.93 -6.01
CA THR A 99 7.72 4.07 -5.74
C THR A 99 7.08 5.01 -4.72
N VAL A 100 7.71 6.15 -4.45
CA VAL A 100 7.21 7.14 -3.49
C VAL A 100 7.20 8.54 -4.11
N LEU A 101 6.23 9.36 -3.72
CA LEU A 101 6.28 10.80 -3.91
C LEU A 101 7.03 11.41 -2.73
N LEU A 102 7.91 12.36 -2.99
CA LEU A 102 8.76 12.97 -1.97
C LEU A 102 8.55 14.48 -1.88
N ASN A 103 8.68 15.02 -0.67
CA ASN A 103 8.88 16.45 -0.48
C ASN A 103 10.38 16.82 -0.65
N ALA A 104 10.67 18.12 -0.71
CA ALA A 104 12.03 18.63 -0.87
C ALA A 104 13.00 18.23 0.29
N LYS A 105 12.47 17.79 1.45
CA LYS A 105 13.25 17.30 2.59
C LYS A 105 13.48 15.78 2.54
N GLY A 106 13.06 15.11 1.45
CA GLY A 106 13.16 13.67 1.28
C GLY A 106 12.11 12.85 2.04
N GLY A 107 11.13 13.51 2.70
CA GLY A 107 10.03 12.84 3.38
C GLY A 107 9.00 12.30 2.39
N ILE A 108 8.36 11.18 2.72
CA ILE A 108 7.41 10.46 1.87
C ILE A 108 6.05 11.14 1.93
N LEU A 109 5.60 11.72 0.82
CA LEU A 109 4.25 12.28 0.69
C LEU A 109 3.21 11.18 0.50
N ASP A 110 3.54 10.16 -0.30
CA ASP A 110 2.77 8.93 -0.46
C ASP A 110 3.64 7.82 -1.04
N ASP A 111 3.24 6.57 -0.84
CA ASP A 111 3.74 5.41 -1.54
C ASP A 111 2.73 4.98 -2.60
N ILE A 112 3.19 4.87 -3.84
CA ILE A 112 2.35 4.72 -5.02
C ILE A 112 2.78 3.55 -5.90
N ILE A 113 1.90 3.08 -6.77
CA ILE A 113 2.27 2.18 -7.85
C ILE A 113 2.05 2.91 -9.18
N PHE A 114 3.11 3.02 -9.97
CA PHE A 114 3.10 3.56 -11.33
C PHE A 114 3.05 2.41 -12.33
N TYR A 115 2.02 2.36 -13.17
CA TYR A 115 1.79 1.33 -14.20
C TYR A 115 2.04 1.95 -15.58
N CYS A 116 3.08 1.47 -16.28
CA CYS A 116 3.40 1.87 -17.65
C CYS A 116 2.52 1.08 -18.62
N GLN A 117 1.50 1.71 -19.17
CA GLN A 117 0.56 1.09 -20.11
C GLN A 117 1.09 1.07 -21.54
N GLU A 118 0.49 0.25 -22.41
CA GLU A 118 0.72 0.33 -23.85
C GLU A 118 0.36 1.75 -24.35
N PRO A 119 1.14 2.32 -25.26
CA PRO A 119 0.79 3.59 -25.88
C PRO A 119 -0.59 3.54 -26.53
N ASP A 120 -1.27 4.67 -26.60
CA ASP A 120 -2.54 4.78 -27.30
C ASP A 120 -2.36 4.41 -28.78
N ALA A 121 -3.16 3.47 -29.26
CA ALA A 121 -3.04 2.89 -30.59
C ALA A 121 -3.31 3.90 -31.73
N ILE A 122 -4.02 5.00 -31.46
CA ILE A 122 -4.42 6.01 -32.45
C ILE A 122 -3.46 7.20 -32.40
N THR A 123 -3.20 7.73 -31.20
CA THR A 123 -2.40 8.95 -31.01
C THR A 123 -0.93 8.68 -30.80
N SER A 124 -0.54 7.42 -30.48
CA SER A 124 0.79 7.01 -30.06
C SER A 124 1.29 7.77 -28.80
N GLU A 125 0.40 8.34 -28.03
CA GLU A 125 0.73 8.94 -26.75
C GLU A 125 1.02 7.87 -25.71
N GLU A 126 2.05 8.09 -24.89
CA GLU A 126 2.34 7.25 -23.73
C GLU A 126 1.21 7.37 -22.70
N ARG A 127 0.94 6.26 -22.00
CA ARG A 127 -0.14 6.15 -21.02
C ARG A 127 0.38 5.53 -19.73
N ALA A 128 -0.16 5.99 -18.62
CA ALA A 128 0.09 5.39 -17.32
C ALA A 128 -1.14 5.46 -16.42
N VAL A 129 -1.22 4.53 -15.49
CA VAL A 129 -2.11 4.58 -14.33
C VAL A 129 -1.27 4.69 -13.07
N ILE A 130 -1.72 5.50 -12.12
CA ILE A 130 -1.13 5.61 -10.79
C ILE A 130 -2.18 5.24 -9.76
N ILE A 131 -1.84 4.33 -8.87
CA ILE A 131 -2.65 4.00 -7.69
C ILE A 131 -1.99 4.64 -6.48
N VAL A 132 -2.77 5.41 -5.71
CA VAL A 132 -2.35 6.15 -4.53
C VAL A 132 -3.20 5.78 -3.31
N ASN A 133 -2.71 6.02 -2.11
CA ASN A 133 -3.46 5.73 -0.89
C ASN A 133 -4.71 6.61 -0.77
N ALA A 134 -5.75 6.08 -0.13
CA ALA A 134 -7.01 6.80 0.06
C ALA A 134 -6.85 8.07 0.91
N ALA A 135 -6.00 8.02 1.94
CA ALA A 135 -5.75 9.14 2.84
C ALA A 135 -5.06 10.32 2.16
N THR A 136 -4.25 10.04 1.15
CA THR A 136 -3.42 11.01 0.42
C THR A 136 -3.97 11.40 -0.94
N ARG A 137 -5.06 10.75 -1.42
CA ARG A 137 -5.65 11.00 -2.75
C ARG A 137 -5.81 12.49 -3.09
N ILE A 138 -6.36 13.27 -2.16
CA ILE A 138 -6.63 14.70 -2.41
C ILE A 138 -5.33 15.54 -2.43
N PRO A 139 -4.44 15.45 -1.41
CA PRO A 139 -3.16 16.14 -1.47
C PRO A 139 -2.28 15.67 -2.64
N ASP A 140 -2.25 14.37 -2.98
CA ASP A 140 -1.49 13.86 -4.13
C ASP A 140 -2.01 14.41 -5.45
N LYS A 141 -3.34 14.43 -5.62
CA LYS A 141 -3.96 15.05 -6.79
C LYS A 141 -3.53 16.50 -6.94
N ALA A 142 -3.57 17.29 -5.87
CA ALA A 142 -3.18 18.69 -5.89
C ALA A 142 -1.68 18.84 -6.20
N TRP A 143 -0.84 18.03 -5.55
CA TRP A 143 0.61 18.03 -5.75
C TRP A 143 0.98 17.65 -7.19
N LEU A 144 0.44 16.56 -7.73
CA LEU A 144 0.67 16.12 -9.10
C LEU A 144 0.15 17.15 -10.12
N THR A 145 -1.04 17.72 -9.90
CA THR A 145 -1.57 18.77 -10.78
C THR A 145 -0.60 19.94 -10.90
N THR A 146 -0.08 20.44 -9.76
CA THR A 146 0.87 21.54 -9.71
C THR A 146 2.17 21.22 -10.46
N HIS A 147 2.73 20.03 -10.27
CA HIS A 147 4.01 19.66 -10.88
C HIS A 147 3.89 19.27 -12.36
N LEU A 148 2.70 18.87 -12.80
CA LEU A 148 2.44 18.49 -14.20
C LEU A 148 1.78 19.59 -15.05
N GLU A 149 1.41 20.73 -14.47
CA GLU A 149 0.67 21.81 -15.12
C GLU A 149 1.30 22.26 -16.46
N LEU A 150 2.62 22.43 -16.46
CA LEU A 150 3.37 22.89 -17.64
C LEU A 150 3.96 21.75 -18.48
N SER A 151 3.73 20.50 -18.08
CA SER A 151 4.31 19.33 -18.78
C SER A 151 3.64 19.04 -20.13
N GLY A 152 2.40 19.49 -20.32
CA GLY A 152 1.56 19.13 -21.47
C GLY A 152 1.03 17.68 -21.38
N LEU A 153 1.13 17.03 -20.22
CA LEU A 153 0.48 15.76 -19.95
C LEU A 153 -0.99 15.97 -19.55
N CYS A 154 -1.86 15.09 -20.04
CA CYS A 154 -3.24 15.02 -19.57
C CYS A 154 -3.27 14.18 -18.27
N PHE A 155 -3.63 14.81 -17.15
CA PHE A 155 -3.83 14.17 -15.86
C PHE A 155 -5.33 14.09 -15.55
N THR A 156 -5.83 12.90 -15.21
CA THR A 156 -7.25 12.64 -14.95
C THR A 156 -7.41 11.84 -13.67
N ASP A 157 -8.28 12.29 -12.78
CA ASP A 157 -8.71 11.50 -11.61
C ASP A 157 -9.91 10.64 -12.01
N ILE A 158 -9.69 9.32 -12.09
CA ILE A 158 -10.70 8.31 -12.43
C ILE A 158 -11.17 7.51 -11.20
N SER A 159 -10.90 8.02 -10.00
CA SER A 159 -11.13 7.28 -8.75
C SER A 159 -12.58 6.93 -8.51
N GLU A 160 -13.50 7.80 -8.91
CA GLU A 160 -14.94 7.62 -8.69
C GLU A 160 -15.61 6.82 -9.82
N ASP A 161 -14.97 6.75 -10.99
CA ASP A 161 -15.49 6.06 -12.16
C ASP A 161 -15.24 4.55 -12.13
N LYS A 162 -14.26 4.11 -11.33
CA LYS A 162 -13.76 2.73 -11.33
C LYS A 162 -13.77 2.10 -9.95
N VAL A 163 -14.24 0.86 -9.90
CA VAL A 163 -14.05 -0.05 -8.76
C VAL A 163 -12.65 -0.67 -8.84
N LEU A 164 -12.05 -0.90 -7.69
CA LEU A 164 -10.79 -1.63 -7.57
C LEU A 164 -11.00 -2.81 -6.61
N ILE A 165 -10.84 -4.03 -7.11
CA ILE A 165 -10.99 -5.28 -6.35
C ILE A 165 -9.64 -5.98 -6.33
N ALA A 166 -9.17 -6.39 -5.15
CA ALA A 166 -8.02 -7.27 -5.02
C ALA A 166 -8.49 -8.71 -4.77
N ILE A 167 -7.95 -9.69 -5.50
CA ILE A 167 -8.05 -11.11 -5.22
C ILE A 167 -6.65 -11.64 -4.90
N GLN A 168 -6.46 -12.19 -3.71
CA GLN A 168 -5.14 -12.50 -3.14
C GLN A 168 -5.12 -13.90 -2.54
N GLY A 169 -4.04 -14.62 -2.77
CA GLY A 169 -3.81 -15.97 -2.24
C GLY A 169 -3.34 -16.94 -3.33
N PRO A 170 -2.85 -18.15 -2.96
CA PRO A 170 -2.28 -19.12 -3.90
C PRO A 170 -3.23 -19.57 -5.03
N GLU A 171 -4.54 -19.55 -4.78
CA GLU A 171 -5.55 -19.95 -5.78
C GLU A 171 -6.15 -18.75 -6.55
N SER A 172 -5.68 -17.54 -6.33
CA SER A 172 -6.23 -16.31 -6.94
C SER A 172 -6.24 -16.36 -8.46
N LEU A 173 -5.18 -16.89 -9.09
CA LEU A 173 -5.11 -17.08 -10.53
C LEU A 173 -6.21 -18.01 -11.04
N ASN A 174 -6.42 -19.15 -10.38
CA ASN A 174 -7.39 -20.16 -10.80
C ASN A 174 -8.83 -19.61 -10.77
N TYR A 175 -9.17 -18.86 -9.71
CA TYR A 175 -10.48 -18.23 -9.60
C TYR A 175 -10.68 -17.11 -10.65
N LEU A 176 -9.71 -16.22 -10.81
CA LEU A 176 -9.87 -15.06 -11.68
C LEU A 176 -9.86 -15.45 -13.16
N GLN A 177 -9.02 -16.42 -13.56
CA GLN A 177 -8.87 -16.84 -14.96
C GLN A 177 -10.18 -17.23 -15.64
N SER A 178 -11.14 -17.78 -14.89
CA SER A 178 -12.43 -18.20 -15.44
C SER A 178 -13.32 -17.06 -15.95
N PHE A 179 -13.00 -15.82 -15.59
CA PHE A 179 -13.76 -14.62 -15.95
C PHE A 179 -13.03 -13.71 -16.94
N VAL A 180 -11.79 -14.03 -17.30
CA VAL A 180 -10.91 -13.19 -18.14
C VAL A 180 -10.60 -13.90 -19.44
N GLU A 181 -10.65 -13.16 -20.56
CA GLU A 181 -10.42 -13.71 -21.90
C GLU A 181 -8.95 -14.11 -22.12
N ASP A 182 -8.02 -13.26 -21.72
CA ASP A 182 -6.59 -13.51 -21.88
C ASP A 182 -6.02 -14.40 -20.77
N ASN A 183 -4.93 -15.10 -21.10
CA ASN A 183 -4.21 -15.92 -20.13
C ASN A 183 -3.43 -15.05 -19.14
N LEU A 184 -3.79 -15.11 -17.86
CA LEU A 184 -3.15 -14.34 -16.78
C LEU A 184 -1.84 -14.98 -16.28
N ALA A 185 -1.60 -16.25 -16.53
CA ALA A 185 -0.44 -16.98 -16.00
C ALA A 185 0.92 -16.38 -16.40
N PRO A 186 1.12 -15.82 -17.63
CA PRO A 186 2.38 -15.21 -18.02
C PRO A 186 2.68 -13.85 -17.36
N ILE A 187 1.69 -13.19 -16.76
CA ILE A 187 1.90 -11.91 -16.11
C ILE A 187 2.84 -12.12 -14.92
N LYS A 188 3.97 -11.43 -14.92
CA LYS A 188 4.93 -11.47 -13.81
C LYS A 188 4.45 -10.59 -12.65
N ALA A 189 5.03 -10.78 -11.47
CA ALA A 189 4.83 -9.85 -10.35
C ALA A 189 5.16 -8.41 -10.80
N PHE A 190 4.32 -7.44 -10.44
CA PHE A 190 4.34 -6.07 -10.96
C PHE A 190 4.13 -5.96 -12.48
N GLY A 191 3.60 -7.00 -13.12
CA GLY A 191 3.07 -6.93 -14.48
C GLY A 191 1.58 -6.57 -14.47
N HIS A 192 1.11 -6.06 -15.61
CA HIS A 192 -0.31 -5.78 -15.82
C HIS A 192 -0.68 -5.94 -17.29
N LEU A 193 -1.98 -6.03 -17.55
CA LEU A 193 -2.52 -6.00 -18.91
C LEU A 193 -3.89 -5.32 -18.94
N GLU A 194 -4.25 -4.80 -20.11
CA GLU A 194 -5.60 -4.38 -20.46
C GLU A 194 -6.24 -5.51 -21.26
N THR A 195 -7.38 -6.00 -20.82
CA THR A 195 -8.07 -7.17 -21.37
C THR A 195 -9.58 -7.04 -21.21
N ASN A 196 -10.34 -8.05 -21.59
CA ASN A 196 -11.76 -8.15 -21.26
C ASN A 196 -11.99 -9.11 -20.09
N LEU A 197 -12.79 -8.65 -19.14
CA LEU A 197 -13.33 -9.45 -18.04
C LEU A 197 -14.85 -9.39 -18.13
N LEU A 198 -15.52 -10.56 -18.16
CA LEU A 198 -16.96 -10.67 -18.38
C LEU A 198 -17.41 -9.93 -19.67
N GLY A 199 -16.57 -9.93 -20.70
CA GLY A 199 -16.80 -9.22 -21.96
C GLY A 199 -16.68 -7.70 -21.91
N GLN A 200 -16.12 -7.12 -20.82
CA GLN A 200 -15.96 -5.68 -20.64
C GLN A 200 -14.49 -5.29 -20.47
N PRO A 201 -14.07 -4.14 -21.00
CA PRO A 201 -12.69 -3.66 -20.86
C PRO A 201 -12.27 -3.54 -19.41
N THR A 202 -11.10 -4.07 -19.09
CA THR A 202 -10.59 -4.20 -17.73
C THR A 202 -9.09 -3.99 -17.70
N PHE A 203 -8.61 -3.39 -16.62
CA PHE A 203 -7.19 -3.34 -16.27
C PHE A 203 -6.94 -4.34 -15.13
N ILE A 204 -5.98 -5.25 -15.32
CA ILE A 204 -5.61 -6.29 -14.35
C ILE A 204 -4.11 -6.20 -14.09
N ALA A 205 -3.71 -6.08 -12.82
CA ALA A 205 -2.33 -6.05 -12.39
C ALA A 205 -2.02 -7.21 -11.44
N ARG A 206 -0.87 -7.86 -11.59
CA ARG A 206 -0.40 -8.89 -10.65
C ARG A 206 0.38 -8.22 -9.53
N THR A 207 -0.37 -7.52 -8.69
CA THR A 207 0.07 -6.74 -7.53
C THR A 207 -0.78 -7.09 -6.32
N GLY A 208 -0.39 -6.60 -5.15
CA GLY A 208 -1.14 -6.80 -3.92
C GLY A 208 -0.38 -6.37 -2.68
N TYR A 209 -1.08 -6.37 -1.55
CA TYR A 209 -0.61 -5.85 -0.27
C TYR A 209 -0.66 -6.92 0.85
N THR A 210 -0.51 -8.19 0.48
CA THR A 210 -0.71 -9.33 1.39
C THR A 210 0.53 -10.18 1.62
N GLY A 211 1.51 -10.05 0.73
CA GLY A 211 2.66 -10.96 0.69
C GLY A 211 2.39 -12.28 -0.04
N GLU A 212 1.13 -12.56 -0.44
CA GLU A 212 0.76 -13.66 -1.34
C GLU A 212 0.81 -13.21 -2.80
N ASP A 213 0.63 -14.16 -3.70
CA ASP A 213 0.33 -13.91 -5.10
C ASP A 213 -1.11 -13.41 -5.24
N GLY A 214 -1.40 -12.65 -6.29
CA GLY A 214 -2.74 -12.15 -6.53
C GLY A 214 -2.82 -11.06 -7.56
N PHE A 215 -4.04 -10.56 -7.74
CA PHE A 215 -4.35 -9.57 -8.75
C PHE A 215 -5.17 -8.42 -8.17
N GLU A 216 -4.98 -7.24 -8.73
CA GLU A 216 -5.79 -6.05 -8.50
C GLU A 216 -6.49 -5.72 -9.82
N ILE A 217 -7.82 -5.61 -9.79
CA ILE A 217 -8.69 -5.51 -10.94
C ILE A 217 -9.40 -4.16 -10.90
N MET A 218 -9.18 -3.31 -11.90
CA MET A 218 -9.85 -2.02 -12.06
C MET A 218 -10.88 -2.10 -13.19
N VAL A 219 -12.15 -1.92 -12.85
CA VAL A 219 -13.30 -2.06 -13.76
C VAL A 219 -14.37 -1.02 -13.48
N ASP A 220 -15.34 -0.88 -14.38
CA ASP A 220 -16.55 -0.09 -14.14
C ASP A 220 -17.38 -0.68 -12.98
N ALA A 221 -18.15 0.17 -12.31
CA ALA A 221 -18.85 -0.19 -11.09
C ALA A 221 -19.76 -1.41 -11.25
N GLU A 222 -20.53 -1.49 -12.32
CA GLU A 222 -21.48 -2.60 -12.54
C GLU A 222 -20.75 -3.92 -12.82
N VAL A 223 -19.66 -3.87 -13.59
CA VAL A 223 -18.80 -5.05 -13.83
C VAL A 223 -18.14 -5.50 -12.52
N GLY A 224 -17.73 -4.55 -11.69
CA GLY A 224 -17.16 -4.83 -10.37
C GLY A 224 -18.15 -5.53 -9.43
N LYS A 225 -19.42 -5.10 -9.42
CA LYS A 225 -20.49 -5.78 -8.64
C LYS A 225 -20.72 -7.20 -9.14
N GLU A 226 -20.80 -7.39 -10.46
CA GLU A 226 -20.96 -8.71 -11.05
C GLU A 226 -19.76 -9.62 -10.75
N LEU A 227 -18.54 -9.12 -10.91
CA LEU A 227 -17.33 -9.87 -10.56
C LEU A 227 -17.31 -10.28 -9.10
N TRP A 228 -17.63 -9.34 -8.18
CA TRP A 228 -17.68 -9.61 -6.74
C TRP A 228 -18.63 -10.77 -6.43
N GLN A 229 -19.85 -10.74 -6.99
CA GLN A 229 -20.83 -11.82 -6.79
C GLN A 229 -20.34 -13.15 -7.36
N LYS A 230 -19.78 -13.16 -8.58
CA LYS A 230 -19.25 -14.39 -9.21
C LYS A 230 -18.07 -14.99 -8.42
N LEU A 231 -17.18 -14.15 -7.88
CA LEU A 231 -16.10 -14.62 -7.02
C LEU A 231 -16.63 -15.20 -5.70
N LEU A 232 -17.65 -14.57 -5.11
CA LEU A 232 -18.33 -15.06 -3.92
C LEU A 232 -18.99 -16.42 -4.18
N ASP A 233 -19.72 -16.57 -5.30
CA ASP A 233 -20.38 -17.82 -5.70
C ASP A 233 -19.36 -18.93 -5.99
N ALA A 234 -18.16 -18.56 -6.46
CA ALA A 234 -17.03 -19.49 -6.65
C ALA A 234 -16.33 -19.89 -5.34
N GLY A 235 -16.68 -19.28 -4.21
CA GLY A 235 -16.13 -19.60 -2.89
C GLY A 235 -14.93 -18.73 -2.45
N VAL A 236 -14.63 -17.64 -3.16
CA VAL A 236 -13.60 -16.68 -2.71
C VAL A 236 -14.12 -15.93 -1.49
N VAL A 237 -13.32 -15.88 -0.44
CA VAL A 237 -13.72 -15.32 0.86
C VAL A 237 -13.63 -13.78 0.83
N PRO A 238 -14.72 -13.04 1.13
CA PRO A 238 -14.65 -11.60 1.31
C PRO A 238 -13.85 -11.26 2.56
N CYS A 239 -12.91 -10.34 2.43
CA CYS A 239 -11.96 -9.95 3.47
C CYS A 239 -12.00 -8.45 3.71
N GLY A 240 -12.00 -8.05 4.98
CA GLY A 240 -12.03 -6.65 5.38
C GLY A 240 -10.64 -6.07 5.71
N LEU A 241 -10.64 -4.78 6.08
CA LEU A 241 -9.41 -4.04 6.43
C LEU A 241 -8.62 -4.69 7.56
N GLY A 242 -9.29 -5.40 8.50
CA GLY A 242 -8.61 -6.08 9.60
C GLY A 242 -7.69 -7.22 9.11
N ALA A 243 -8.18 -8.05 8.17
CA ALA A 243 -7.35 -9.07 7.55
C ALA A 243 -6.27 -8.45 6.65
N ARG A 244 -6.60 -7.40 5.89
CA ARG A 244 -5.63 -6.64 5.09
C ARG A 244 -4.46 -6.14 5.96
N ASP A 245 -4.73 -5.58 7.14
CA ASP A 245 -3.70 -5.06 8.05
C ASP A 245 -2.82 -6.16 8.63
N THR A 246 -3.40 -7.29 9.06
CA THR A 246 -2.58 -8.40 9.56
C THR A 246 -1.70 -9.04 8.48
N LEU A 247 -2.21 -9.16 7.25
CA LEU A 247 -1.49 -9.71 6.10
C LEU A 247 -0.32 -8.81 5.67
N ARG A 248 -0.57 -7.49 5.49
CA ARG A 248 0.46 -6.54 5.09
C ARG A 248 1.58 -6.45 6.13
N LEU A 249 1.20 -6.48 7.43
CA LEU A 249 2.18 -6.39 8.51
C LEU A 249 3.07 -7.63 8.56
N GLU A 250 2.53 -8.83 8.36
CA GLU A 250 3.35 -10.04 8.22
C GLU A 250 4.32 -9.98 7.03
N ALA A 251 3.89 -9.37 5.92
CA ALA A 251 4.73 -9.09 4.76
C ALA A 251 5.68 -7.88 4.98
N ALA A 252 5.57 -7.21 6.13
CA ALA A 252 6.32 -5.99 6.48
C ALA A 252 6.18 -4.86 5.45
N MET A 253 5.02 -4.76 4.81
CA MET A 253 4.65 -3.65 3.93
C MET A 253 4.19 -2.46 4.79
N ALA A 254 4.74 -1.29 4.50
CA ALA A 254 4.45 -0.07 5.25
C ALA A 254 2.99 0.38 5.06
N LEU A 255 2.41 1.00 6.08
CA LEU A 255 1.13 1.68 6.01
C LEU A 255 1.37 3.18 6.13
N TYR A 256 0.94 3.94 5.11
CA TYR A 256 1.04 5.40 5.14
C TYR A 256 0.24 6.00 6.30
N GLY A 257 0.82 7.01 6.95
CA GLY A 257 0.27 7.63 8.15
C GLY A 257 0.55 6.88 9.46
N GLN A 258 1.19 5.70 9.39
CA GLN A 258 1.67 4.96 10.57
C GLN A 258 3.17 4.63 10.49
N ASP A 259 3.57 3.90 9.43
CA ASP A 259 4.94 3.43 9.26
C ASP A 259 5.79 4.39 8.42
N ILE A 260 5.14 5.18 7.58
CA ILE A 260 5.73 6.21 6.71
C ILE A 260 4.84 7.45 6.67
N ASP A 261 5.45 8.62 6.56
CA ASP A 261 4.80 9.92 6.44
C ASP A 261 5.78 10.96 5.83
N ASP A 262 5.36 12.22 5.78
CA ASP A 262 6.12 13.33 5.22
C ASP A 262 7.38 13.77 6.01
N ASN A 263 7.63 13.14 7.17
CA ASN A 263 8.82 13.32 8.02
C ASN A 263 9.77 12.12 7.99
N ILE A 264 9.40 11.06 7.27
CA ILE A 264 10.17 9.80 7.16
C ILE A 264 10.72 9.69 5.74
N THR A 265 12.04 9.45 5.64
CA THR A 265 12.65 9.20 4.33
C THR A 265 12.58 7.72 3.93
N PRO A 266 12.63 7.39 2.62
CA PRO A 266 12.68 6.01 2.17
C PRO A 266 13.83 5.19 2.78
N LEU A 267 14.98 5.84 3.04
CA LEU A 267 16.14 5.18 3.63
C LEU A 267 15.92 4.82 5.10
N GLU A 268 15.22 5.66 5.86
CA GLU A 268 14.80 5.38 7.23
C GLU A 268 13.74 4.26 7.29
N ALA A 269 12.79 4.28 6.35
CA ALA A 269 11.72 3.29 6.25
C ALA A 269 12.16 1.90 5.76
N GLY A 270 13.41 1.77 5.26
CA GLY A 270 13.90 0.54 4.66
C GLY A 270 13.42 0.34 3.22
N LEU A 271 12.94 1.40 2.58
CA LEU A 271 12.54 1.48 1.17
C LEU A 271 13.69 1.96 0.26
N GLY A 272 14.94 1.85 0.69
CA GLY A 272 16.09 2.29 -0.09
C GLY A 272 16.23 1.62 -1.47
N TRP A 273 15.55 0.49 -1.69
CA TRP A 273 15.51 -0.22 -2.96
C TRP A 273 14.71 0.50 -4.05
N VAL A 274 13.82 1.45 -3.69
CA VAL A 274 13.11 2.31 -4.67
C VAL A 274 13.90 3.58 -4.99
N VAL A 275 15.03 3.85 -4.30
CA VAL A 275 15.82 5.08 -4.46
C VAL A 275 17.03 4.80 -5.35
N HIS A 276 16.94 5.18 -6.61
CA HIS A 276 17.96 4.94 -7.63
C HIS A 276 18.90 6.15 -7.79
N LEU A 277 19.80 6.34 -6.80
CA LEU A 277 20.79 7.44 -6.83
C LEU A 277 21.90 7.23 -7.87
N ASP A 278 22.07 6.01 -8.39
CA ASP A 278 23.09 5.69 -9.38
C ASP A 278 22.69 6.13 -10.81
N THR A 279 21.45 6.56 -11.01
CA THR A 279 20.95 7.13 -12.25
C THR A 279 21.23 8.63 -12.31
N LYS A 280 21.30 9.18 -13.53
CA LYS A 280 21.50 10.62 -13.73
C LYS A 280 20.21 11.45 -13.56
N ALA A 281 19.06 10.82 -13.46
CA ALA A 281 17.80 11.50 -13.30
C ALA A 281 17.75 12.27 -11.98
N ASP A 282 17.50 13.56 -12.04
CA ASP A 282 17.21 14.37 -10.86
C ASP A 282 15.77 14.14 -10.41
N PHE A 283 15.52 14.26 -9.10
CA PHE A 283 14.20 14.14 -8.53
C PHE A 283 14.06 14.93 -7.23
N ILE A 284 12.84 15.25 -6.86
CA ILE A 284 12.54 16.01 -5.63
C ILE A 284 13.05 15.24 -4.41
N GLY A 285 13.85 15.90 -3.57
CA GLY A 285 14.43 15.32 -2.35
C GLY A 285 15.74 14.55 -2.55
N ARG A 286 16.29 14.47 -3.78
CA ARG A 286 17.52 13.74 -4.11
C ARG A 286 18.71 14.10 -3.23
N GLU A 287 18.98 15.38 -3.06
CA GLU A 287 20.14 15.88 -2.27
C GLU A 287 20.14 15.34 -0.84
N VAL A 288 18.98 15.33 -0.18
CA VAL A 288 18.84 14.82 1.19
C VAL A 288 19.10 13.30 1.23
N LEU A 289 18.59 12.55 0.25
CA LEU A 289 18.80 11.10 0.20
C LEU A 289 20.26 10.73 -0.14
N GLU A 290 20.95 11.51 -0.98
CA GLU A 290 22.40 11.37 -1.21
C GLU A 290 23.20 11.61 0.06
N GLN A 291 22.89 12.65 0.81
CA GLN A 291 23.51 12.93 2.10
C GLN A 291 23.27 11.80 3.11
N GLN A 292 22.04 11.30 3.22
CA GLN A 292 21.71 10.18 4.10
C GLN A 292 22.40 8.88 3.66
N LYS A 293 22.55 8.64 2.36
CA LYS A 293 23.30 7.47 1.84
C LYS A 293 24.78 7.54 2.23
N ALA A 294 25.37 8.72 2.21
CA ALA A 294 26.76 8.94 2.56
C ALA A 294 27.04 8.90 4.07
N SER A 295 26.19 9.53 4.88
CA SER A 295 26.40 9.68 6.34
C SER A 295 25.70 8.60 7.19
N GLY A 296 24.75 7.85 6.59
CA GLY A 296 23.81 6.97 7.28
C GLY A 296 22.61 7.74 7.82
N VAL A 297 21.54 6.98 8.13
CA VAL A 297 20.31 7.53 8.73
C VAL A 297 20.37 7.49 10.26
N SER A 298 19.69 8.42 10.93
CA SER A 298 19.65 8.51 12.39
C SER A 298 18.79 7.42 13.04
N LYS A 299 17.69 7.03 12.37
CA LYS A 299 16.71 6.04 12.81
C LYS A 299 16.39 5.05 11.70
N ARG A 300 15.83 3.90 12.05
CA ARG A 300 15.40 2.88 11.09
C ARG A 300 14.11 2.21 11.52
N LEU A 301 13.25 1.92 10.56
CA LEU A 301 12.08 1.06 10.75
C LEU A 301 12.52 -0.40 10.82
N VAL A 302 12.35 -1.01 11.98
CA VAL A 302 12.73 -2.41 12.25
C VAL A 302 11.50 -3.29 12.44
N GLY A 303 11.66 -4.60 12.22
CA GLY A 303 10.70 -5.60 12.68
C GLY A 303 11.01 -6.02 14.10
N LEU A 304 9.98 -6.11 14.94
CA LEU A 304 10.05 -6.58 16.31
C LEU A 304 9.19 -7.84 16.50
N GLU A 305 9.71 -8.79 17.24
CA GLU A 305 8.95 -9.92 17.77
C GLU A 305 8.89 -9.79 19.29
N MET A 306 7.66 -9.76 19.84
CA MET A 306 7.43 -9.67 21.26
C MET A 306 7.60 -11.02 21.93
N GLN A 307 8.16 -11.05 23.11
CA GLN A 307 8.14 -12.24 23.95
C GLN A 307 6.80 -12.37 24.69
N GLY A 308 6.19 -13.56 24.63
CA GLY A 308 4.88 -13.81 25.24
C GLY A 308 3.70 -13.40 24.36
N ARG A 309 2.58 -12.97 24.96
CA ARG A 309 1.31 -12.73 24.25
C ARG A 309 0.89 -11.24 24.19
N HIS A 310 1.74 -10.35 24.66
CA HIS A 310 1.43 -8.92 24.67
C HIS A 310 1.59 -8.33 23.27
N ILE A 311 0.56 -7.65 22.77
CA ILE A 311 0.55 -7.05 21.45
C ILE A 311 0.99 -5.61 21.58
N ALA A 312 2.08 -5.25 20.94
CA ALA A 312 2.48 -3.86 20.73
C ALA A 312 1.49 -3.15 19.78
N ARG A 313 1.21 -1.89 20.03
CA ARG A 313 0.30 -1.07 19.21
C ARG A 313 0.98 0.23 18.82
N HIS A 314 0.45 0.87 17.78
CA HIS A 314 0.89 2.20 17.36
C HIS A 314 1.01 3.15 18.56
N GLY A 315 2.08 3.94 18.61
CA GLY A 315 2.36 4.93 19.67
C GLY A 315 3.01 4.35 20.93
N TYR A 316 3.15 3.02 21.06
CA TYR A 316 3.79 2.46 22.25
C TYR A 316 5.31 2.75 22.24
N PRO A 317 5.87 3.23 23.39
CA PRO A 317 7.29 3.52 23.49
C PRO A 317 8.15 2.26 23.35
N VAL A 318 9.24 2.40 22.60
CA VAL A 318 10.36 1.44 22.60
C VAL A 318 11.37 1.89 23.62
N ILE A 319 11.74 0.99 24.55
CA ILE A 319 12.64 1.25 25.67
C ILE A 319 13.93 0.46 25.49
N PHE A 320 15.05 1.11 25.77
CA PHE A 320 16.37 0.48 25.84
C PHE A 320 17.13 1.06 27.03
N GLU A 321 17.64 0.21 27.93
CA GLU A 321 18.36 0.61 29.16
C GLU A 321 17.58 1.61 30.04
N GLY A 322 16.23 1.45 30.09
CA GLY A 322 15.35 2.33 30.87
C GLY A 322 14.94 3.63 30.19
N GLU A 323 15.50 3.96 29.03
CA GLU A 323 15.22 5.19 28.29
C GLU A 323 14.30 4.91 27.10
N ARG A 324 13.37 5.86 26.80
CA ARG A 324 12.58 5.82 25.57
C ARG A 324 13.49 6.15 24.39
N VAL A 325 13.66 5.20 23.47
CA VAL A 325 14.52 5.34 22.30
C VAL A 325 13.76 5.35 20.97
N GLY A 326 12.47 5.03 20.97
CA GLY A 326 11.70 4.93 19.75
C GLY A 326 10.21 4.74 20.01
N GLU A 327 9.50 4.35 18.93
CA GLU A 327 8.06 4.17 18.98
C GLU A 327 7.61 3.06 18.02
N VAL A 328 6.62 2.29 18.44
CA VAL A 328 5.93 1.29 17.62
C VAL A 328 5.02 2.01 16.63
N THR A 329 5.15 1.70 15.36
CA THR A 329 4.32 2.27 14.30
C THR A 329 3.14 1.37 13.94
N SER A 330 3.35 0.05 13.90
CA SER A 330 2.32 -0.95 13.62
C SER A 330 2.55 -2.21 14.46
N GLY A 331 1.48 -2.92 14.83
CA GLY A 331 1.66 -4.16 15.55
C GLY A 331 0.39 -4.99 15.68
N THR A 332 0.53 -6.31 15.61
CA THR A 332 -0.57 -7.27 15.68
C THR A 332 -0.15 -8.61 16.31
N LEU A 333 -1.13 -9.40 16.67
CA LEU A 333 -0.93 -10.85 16.82
C LEU A 333 -1.01 -11.46 15.42
N SER A 334 0.12 -11.96 14.90
CA SER A 334 0.17 -12.61 13.60
C SER A 334 -0.66 -13.89 13.58
N PRO A 335 -1.71 -13.99 12.73
CA PRO A 335 -2.50 -15.23 12.66
C PRO A 335 -1.73 -16.41 12.04
N THR A 336 -0.76 -16.14 11.13
CA THR A 336 0.08 -17.18 10.54
C THR A 336 1.12 -17.70 11.51
N LEU A 337 1.81 -16.81 12.24
CA LEU A 337 2.93 -17.17 13.10
C LEU A 337 2.49 -17.47 14.55
N ASN A 338 1.26 -17.13 14.92
CA ASN A 338 0.70 -17.23 16.27
C ASN A 338 1.59 -16.54 17.33
N ARG A 339 2.18 -15.40 16.98
CA ARG A 339 3.01 -14.58 17.87
C ARG A 339 2.86 -13.10 17.56
N PRO A 340 3.02 -12.21 18.56
CA PRO A 340 2.92 -10.78 18.33
C PRO A 340 4.15 -10.26 17.58
N VAL A 341 3.89 -9.51 16.50
CA VAL A 341 4.90 -8.84 15.69
C VAL A 341 4.57 -7.35 15.57
N ALA A 342 5.60 -6.53 15.39
CA ALA A 342 5.43 -5.09 15.25
C ALA A 342 6.49 -4.49 14.33
N LEU A 343 6.18 -3.32 13.79
CA LEU A 343 7.15 -2.40 13.20
C LEU A 343 7.39 -1.24 14.17
N ALA A 344 8.62 -0.75 14.25
CA ALA A 344 8.97 0.36 15.12
C ALA A 344 10.16 1.15 14.56
N PHE A 345 10.18 2.46 14.79
CA PHE A 345 11.39 3.25 14.60
C PHE A 345 12.28 3.18 15.83
N VAL A 346 13.56 2.89 15.60
CA VAL A 346 14.60 2.91 16.62
C VAL A 346 15.85 3.63 16.07
N PRO A 347 16.76 4.16 16.94
CA PRO A 347 18.05 4.65 16.50
C PRO A 347 18.80 3.63 15.65
N ALA A 348 19.46 4.07 14.59
CA ALA A 348 20.13 3.16 13.64
C ALA A 348 21.12 2.20 14.32
N LYS A 349 21.77 2.63 15.41
CA LYS A 349 22.69 1.79 16.23
C LYS A 349 22.00 0.61 16.93
N LEU A 350 20.68 0.68 17.14
CA LEU A 350 19.85 -0.37 17.78
C LEU A 350 19.07 -1.22 16.75
N ALA A 351 19.24 -0.99 15.45
CA ALA A 351 18.49 -1.67 14.38
C ALA A 351 19.06 -3.04 14.00
N LYS A 352 20.06 -3.55 14.71
CA LYS A 352 20.70 -4.84 14.40
C LYS A 352 19.79 -6.01 14.76
N ILE A 353 19.68 -6.99 13.87
CA ILE A 353 18.92 -8.23 14.15
C ILE A 353 19.48 -8.91 15.41
N GLY A 354 18.58 -9.33 16.30
CA GLY A 354 18.91 -9.90 17.60
C GLY A 354 19.05 -8.86 18.73
N GLN A 355 19.01 -7.54 18.43
CA GLN A 355 19.00 -6.50 19.48
C GLN A 355 17.80 -6.70 20.40
N GLN A 356 18.06 -6.78 21.70
CA GLN A 356 17.01 -6.83 22.73
C GLN A 356 16.54 -5.42 23.05
N LEU A 357 15.24 -5.24 23.10
CA LEU A 357 14.55 -3.99 23.42
C LEU A 357 13.36 -4.34 24.32
N GLU A 358 12.69 -3.34 24.84
CA GLU A 358 11.44 -3.50 25.56
C GLU A 358 10.36 -2.59 24.94
N ILE A 359 9.10 -2.99 25.04
CA ILE A 359 7.96 -2.15 24.67
C ILE A 359 7.17 -1.85 25.93
N GLU A 360 6.96 -0.55 26.18
CA GLU A 360 6.13 -0.12 27.30
C GLU A 360 4.66 -0.24 26.94
N ILE A 361 3.94 -1.10 27.66
CA ILE A 361 2.50 -1.32 27.52
C ILE A 361 1.84 -1.03 28.84
N ARG A 362 1.04 0.03 28.91
CA ARG A 362 0.31 0.44 30.13
C ARG A 362 1.23 0.58 31.36
N GLY A 363 2.39 1.21 31.17
CA GLY A 363 3.36 1.47 32.24
C GLY A 363 4.18 0.25 32.69
N LYS A 364 4.21 -0.83 31.90
CA LYS A 364 5.06 -2.02 32.12
C LYS A 364 5.86 -2.34 30.88
N ASN A 365 7.11 -2.68 31.05
CA ASN A 365 8.01 -3.06 29.98
C ASN A 365 7.90 -4.57 29.68
N TYR A 366 7.81 -4.88 28.39
CA TYR A 366 7.75 -6.26 27.88
C TYR A 366 8.87 -6.49 26.86
N PRO A 367 9.61 -7.60 26.99
CA PRO A 367 10.75 -7.87 26.12
C PRO A 367 10.33 -8.05 24.65
N ALA A 368 11.15 -7.49 23.76
CA ALA A 368 11.05 -7.63 22.32
C ALA A 368 12.43 -7.80 21.70
N SER A 369 12.50 -8.45 20.55
CA SER A 369 13.75 -8.61 19.81
C SER A 369 13.62 -8.05 18.41
N VAL A 370 14.64 -7.37 17.91
CA VAL A 370 14.72 -6.98 16.50
C VAL A 370 14.89 -8.23 15.64
N VAL A 371 14.00 -8.41 14.67
CA VAL A 371 13.99 -9.57 13.78
C VAL A 371 14.08 -9.17 12.31
N LYS A 372 14.41 -10.15 11.45
CA LYS A 372 14.44 -9.96 10.00
C LYS A 372 13.04 -9.69 9.45
N LYS A 373 12.92 -8.71 8.55
CA LYS A 373 11.73 -8.46 7.72
C LYS A 373 11.88 -9.13 6.34
N PRO A 374 10.77 -9.55 5.71
CA PRO A 374 9.43 -9.68 6.27
C PRO A 374 9.33 -10.79 7.31
N PHE A 375 8.27 -10.75 8.15
CA PHE A 375 8.00 -11.78 9.16
C PHE A 375 7.53 -13.09 8.52
N TYR A 376 6.78 -12.96 7.42
CA TYR A 376 6.27 -14.07 6.61
C TYR A 376 6.67 -13.88 5.13
N ARG A 377 6.99 -14.98 4.48
CA ARG A 377 7.19 -15.07 3.03
C ARG A 377 6.36 -16.22 2.49
N SER A 378 5.53 -15.94 1.49
CA SER A 378 4.77 -16.99 0.83
C SER A 378 5.72 -17.97 0.12
N PRO A 379 5.54 -19.28 0.30
CA PRO A 379 6.26 -20.29 -0.47
C PRO A 379 5.81 -20.33 -1.94
N ASN A 380 4.65 -19.77 -2.26
CA ASN A 380 3.99 -19.86 -3.56
C ASN A 380 4.10 -18.57 -4.39
N ARG A 381 4.79 -17.54 -3.89
CA ARG A 381 4.92 -16.27 -4.62
C ARG A 381 5.83 -16.45 -5.82
N PRO A 382 5.38 -16.10 -7.05
CA PRO A 382 6.24 -16.12 -8.23
C PRO A 382 7.47 -15.23 -8.01
N SER A 383 8.63 -15.72 -8.43
CA SER A 383 9.92 -15.00 -8.36
C SER A 383 10.02 -13.89 -9.39
#